data_87d2260ae2566ad22a230c29d75b6c6a
#
_entry.id   87d2260ae2566ad22a230c29d75b6c6a
#
_cell.length_a   1.000
_cell.length_b   1.000
_cell.length_c   1.000
_cell.angle_alpha   90.00
_cell.angle_beta   90.00
_cell.angle_gamma   90.00
#
_symmetry.space_group_name_H-M   'P 1'
#
loop_
_entity.id
_entity.type
_entity.pdbx_description
1 polymer ?
#
loop_
_entity_poly.entity_id
_entity_poly.type
_entity_poly.pdbx_seq_one_letter_code
_entity_poly.pdbx_strand_id
1 'polypeptide(L)'
;MTTHHQHHSHAHGGHSHSHNHNHNHHNHTEQNKQGLAFACAIFLNTAFVIVEFSYGFIANSTALIADAGHNLSDVLGLILAWGAAVLSRKLPSERYTYGLRSTSIMAALANAMFLLIACGAIAWEAIHRFLEPPLVAGLTITVVAGIGIVINGISAWLFAKGSKGDLNIRGAYLHMAADAVVSLGVVVAGIAMMYSDWYWLDPVISLVIVLVIVMGTWGLLRESMQLALVAVPAHIDVSEVARYLRQCQGVTDIHDLHVWGISTTESALTTHLVMPAGYPGDAYLDAIVKTLKERYAIQHCTLQVEQGTTHHACALHPNSAAHSH
;
A
#
# COMPACT_ATOMS: atom_id res chain seq x y z
N MET A 1 -37.97 -6.25 -77.90
CA MET A 1 -37.44 -7.21 -76.99
C MET A 1 -37.19 -6.49 -75.66
N THR A 2 -38.18 -6.53 -74.82
CA THR A 2 -38.25 -5.77 -73.56
C THR A 2 -38.14 -6.74 -72.40
N THR A 3 -37.18 -6.58 -71.62
CA THR A 3 -37.00 -7.32 -70.37
C THR A 3 -37.41 -6.51 -69.16
N HIS A 4 -38.46 -6.99 -68.49
CA HIS A 4 -39.00 -6.45 -67.23
C HIS A 4 -38.08 -6.77 -66.09
N HIS A 5 -37.67 -5.75 -65.32
CA HIS A 5 -37.11 -5.90 -63.96
C HIS A 5 -38.20 -5.65 -62.92
N GLN A 6 -38.53 -6.65 -62.15
CA GLN A 6 -39.38 -6.54 -60.96
C GLN A 6 -38.55 -6.05 -59.76
N HIS A 7 -38.92 -4.94 -59.17
CA HIS A 7 -38.42 -4.48 -57.89
C HIS A 7 -39.17 -5.14 -56.74
N HIS A 8 -38.48 -5.94 -55.95
CA HIS A 8 -38.96 -6.37 -54.63
C HIS A 8 -38.58 -5.32 -53.58
N SER A 9 -39.58 -4.63 -53.04
CA SER A 9 -39.47 -3.74 -51.89
C SER A 9 -39.49 -4.58 -50.60
N HIS A 10 -38.37 -4.64 -49.89
CA HIS A 10 -38.31 -5.17 -48.50
C HIS A 10 -38.60 -4.04 -47.53
N ALA A 11 -39.70 -4.15 -46.79
CA ALA A 11 -40.04 -3.29 -45.67
C ALA A 11 -39.14 -3.66 -44.48
N HIS A 12 -38.24 -2.74 -44.05
CA HIS A 12 -37.50 -2.85 -42.81
C HIS A 12 -38.39 -2.37 -41.65
N GLY A 13 -38.82 -3.33 -40.82
CA GLY A 13 -39.43 -3.06 -39.53
C GLY A 13 -38.37 -2.50 -38.57
N GLY A 14 -38.50 -1.23 -38.23
CA GLY A 14 -37.65 -0.57 -37.25
C GLY A 14 -37.95 -1.05 -35.83
N HIS A 15 -37.09 -1.84 -35.24
CA HIS A 15 -37.07 -2.07 -33.80
C HIS A 15 -36.28 -0.92 -33.11
N SER A 16 -37.03 0.03 -32.56
CA SER A 16 -36.46 1.05 -31.67
C SER A 16 -36.14 0.43 -30.31
N HIS A 17 -34.91 0.05 -30.09
CA HIS A 17 -34.39 -0.23 -28.75
C HIS A 17 -34.13 1.10 -28.06
N SER A 18 -35.06 1.50 -27.20
CA SER A 18 -34.88 2.58 -26.24
C SER A 18 -33.87 2.10 -25.18
N HIS A 19 -32.58 2.43 -25.36
CA HIS A 19 -31.59 2.32 -24.30
C HIS A 19 -31.80 3.47 -23.32
N ASN A 20 -32.53 3.16 -22.24
CA ASN A 20 -32.65 4.05 -21.09
C ASN A 20 -31.29 4.08 -20.35
N HIS A 21 -30.39 4.96 -20.77
CA HIS A 21 -29.16 5.26 -20.03
C HIS A 21 -29.51 6.09 -18.79
N ASN A 22 -29.88 5.38 -17.74
CA ASN A 22 -29.99 5.99 -16.43
C ASN A 22 -28.55 6.29 -15.93
N HIS A 23 -28.01 7.45 -16.32
CA HIS A 23 -26.74 7.94 -15.82
C HIS A 23 -26.91 8.26 -14.34
N ASN A 24 -26.33 7.42 -13.49
CA ASN A 24 -26.21 7.65 -12.06
C ASN A 24 -25.34 8.89 -11.79
N HIS A 25 -25.95 10.08 -11.83
CA HIS A 25 -25.34 11.35 -11.43
C HIS A 25 -24.99 11.43 -9.94
N HIS A 26 -25.36 10.43 -9.14
CA HIS A 26 -25.07 10.42 -7.69
C HIS A 26 -23.62 10.02 -7.34
N ASN A 27 -22.88 9.29 -8.19
CA ASN A 27 -21.53 8.83 -7.87
C ASN A 27 -20.48 9.95 -7.95
N HIS A 28 -20.60 10.91 -8.84
CA HIS A 28 -19.59 11.97 -9.00
C HIS A 28 -19.56 12.99 -7.85
N THR A 29 -20.70 13.24 -7.22
CA THR A 29 -20.80 14.17 -6.08
C THR A 29 -20.27 13.56 -4.78
N GLU A 30 -20.41 12.27 -4.58
CA GLU A 30 -19.83 11.57 -3.41
C GLU A 30 -18.33 11.39 -3.54
N GLN A 31 -17.81 11.03 -4.71
CA GLN A 31 -16.36 10.96 -4.99
C GLN A 31 -15.67 12.31 -4.83
N ASN A 32 -16.30 13.41 -5.26
CA ASN A 32 -15.76 14.76 -5.09
C ASN A 32 -15.74 15.18 -3.60
N LYS A 33 -16.77 14.83 -2.82
CA LYS A 33 -16.81 15.11 -1.37
C LYS A 33 -15.76 14.32 -0.60
N GLN A 34 -15.52 13.06 -0.99
CA GLN A 34 -14.46 12.23 -0.40
C GLN A 34 -13.06 12.77 -0.71
N GLY A 35 -12.82 13.21 -1.96
CA GLY A 35 -11.56 13.83 -2.36
C GLY A 35 -11.27 15.13 -1.59
N LEU A 36 -12.29 15.95 -1.37
CA LEU A 36 -12.15 17.18 -0.58
C LEU A 36 -11.88 16.89 0.91
N ALA A 37 -12.58 15.90 1.48
CA ALA A 37 -12.35 15.48 2.87
C ALA A 37 -10.92 14.99 3.08
N PHE A 38 -10.39 14.20 2.14
CA PHE A 38 -9.01 13.73 2.15
C PHE A 38 -8.01 14.89 2.07
N ALA A 39 -8.21 15.83 1.15
CA ALA A 39 -7.34 17.00 1.01
C ALA A 39 -7.36 17.89 2.27
N CYS A 40 -8.53 18.12 2.86
CA CYS A 40 -8.67 18.88 4.10
C CYS A 40 -7.99 18.18 5.28
N ALA A 41 -8.13 16.86 5.42
CA ALA A 41 -7.48 16.08 6.48
C ALA A 41 -5.96 16.15 6.36
N ILE A 42 -5.40 15.96 5.15
CA ILE A 42 -3.96 16.06 4.89
C ILE A 42 -3.45 17.47 5.22
N PHE A 43 -4.16 18.51 4.78
CA PHE A 43 -3.76 19.88 5.05
C PHE A 43 -3.76 20.21 6.55
N LEU A 44 -4.83 19.83 7.25
CA LEU A 44 -4.96 20.06 8.70
C LEU A 44 -3.87 19.30 9.48
N ASN A 45 -3.65 18.03 9.17
CA ASN A 45 -2.60 17.23 9.81
C ASN A 45 -1.21 17.78 9.51
N THR A 46 -0.93 18.16 8.26
CA THR A 46 0.38 18.75 7.90
C THR A 46 0.64 20.05 8.66
N ALA A 47 -0.36 20.94 8.75
CA ALA A 47 -0.24 22.18 9.50
C ALA A 47 -0.06 21.90 11.00
N PHE A 48 -0.80 20.93 11.54
CA PHE A 48 -0.69 20.52 12.94
C PHE A 48 0.69 19.95 13.26
N VAL A 49 1.25 19.06 12.44
CA VAL A 49 2.60 18.50 12.61
C VAL A 49 3.65 19.60 12.76
N ILE A 50 3.59 20.65 11.95
CA ILE A 50 4.54 21.78 12.03
C ILE A 50 4.40 22.48 13.39
N VAL A 51 3.18 22.72 13.84
CA VAL A 51 2.90 23.35 15.14
C VAL A 51 3.37 22.45 16.27
N GLU A 52 3.00 21.19 16.27
CA GLU A 52 3.33 20.20 17.30
C GLU A 52 4.83 20.01 17.44
N PHE A 53 5.54 19.84 16.34
CA PHE A 53 6.99 19.70 16.30
C PHE A 53 7.68 20.95 16.89
N SER A 54 7.22 22.15 16.48
CA SER A 54 7.76 23.42 16.98
C SER A 54 7.55 23.58 18.50
N TYR A 55 6.35 23.30 18.97
CA TYR A 55 6.03 23.39 20.41
C TYR A 55 6.65 22.24 21.21
N GLY A 56 6.90 21.08 20.63
CA GLY A 56 7.67 20.01 21.25
C GLY A 56 9.09 20.46 21.67
N PHE A 57 9.77 21.20 20.78
CA PHE A 57 11.04 21.83 21.12
C PHE A 57 10.92 22.94 22.16
N ILE A 58 9.93 23.85 22.02
CA ILE A 58 9.73 24.96 22.94
C ILE A 58 9.37 24.46 24.36
N ALA A 59 8.53 23.44 24.45
CA ALA A 59 8.09 22.83 25.70
C ALA A 59 9.12 21.85 26.28
N ASN A 60 10.18 21.55 25.52
CA ASN A 60 11.21 20.55 25.87
C ASN A 60 10.61 19.16 26.13
N SER A 61 9.58 18.78 25.36
CA SER A 61 8.84 17.51 25.48
C SER A 61 9.23 16.50 24.41
N THR A 62 9.77 15.37 24.82
CA THR A 62 10.05 14.25 23.89
C THR A 62 8.76 13.53 23.47
N ALA A 63 7.72 13.55 24.29
CA ALA A 63 6.43 12.96 23.94
C ALA A 63 5.76 13.70 22.78
N LEU A 64 5.75 15.05 22.80
CA LEU A 64 5.24 15.84 21.66
C LEU A 64 6.10 15.67 20.41
N ILE A 65 7.42 15.59 20.54
CA ILE A 65 8.31 15.35 19.39
C ILE A 65 8.08 13.95 18.80
N ALA A 66 7.83 12.94 19.64
CA ALA A 66 7.53 11.57 19.19
C ALA A 66 6.19 11.51 18.43
N ASP A 67 5.14 12.17 18.96
CA ASP A 67 3.83 12.23 18.33
C ASP A 67 3.89 12.98 16.99
N ALA A 68 4.54 14.16 16.98
CA ALA A 68 4.80 14.92 15.76
C ALA A 68 5.62 14.14 14.72
N GLY A 69 6.62 13.38 15.16
CA GLY A 69 7.44 12.53 14.30
C GLY A 69 6.63 11.41 13.63
N HIS A 70 5.70 10.80 14.36
CA HIS A 70 4.74 9.84 13.82
C HIS A 70 3.86 10.48 12.75
N ASN A 71 3.16 11.55 13.08
CA ASN A 71 2.30 12.28 12.16
C ASN A 71 3.04 12.78 10.91
N LEU A 72 4.31 13.23 11.07
CA LEU A 72 5.17 13.62 9.96
C LEU A 72 5.47 12.46 9.03
N SER A 73 5.72 11.28 9.58
CA SER A 73 5.98 10.08 8.77
C SER A 73 4.78 9.70 7.91
N ASP A 74 3.56 9.86 8.42
CA ASP A 74 2.35 9.59 7.66
C ASP A 74 2.21 10.53 6.47
N VAL A 75 2.46 11.83 6.69
CA VAL A 75 2.49 12.82 5.61
C VAL A 75 3.57 12.51 4.58
N LEU A 76 4.79 12.18 5.03
CA LEU A 76 5.89 11.79 4.13
C LEU A 76 5.57 10.50 3.37
N GLY A 77 4.98 9.51 4.05
CA GLY A 77 4.52 8.27 3.43
C GLY A 77 3.52 8.52 2.29
N LEU A 78 2.55 9.43 2.50
CA LEU A 78 1.59 9.83 1.47
C LEU A 78 2.27 10.55 0.29
N ILE A 79 3.21 11.45 0.55
CA ILE A 79 3.97 12.17 -0.49
C ILE A 79 4.81 11.18 -1.30
N LEU A 80 5.51 10.26 -0.65
CA LEU A 80 6.32 9.23 -1.30
C LEU A 80 5.45 8.27 -2.12
N ALA A 81 4.31 7.83 -1.58
CA ALA A 81 3.36 6.97 -2.29
C ALA A 81 2.78 7.68 -3.53
N TRP A 82 2.41 8.96 -3.41
CA TRP A 82 1.94 9.75 -4.53
C TRP A 82 3.03 9.94 -5.59
N GLY A 83 4.24 10.30 -5.19
CA GLY A 83 5.39 10.43 -6.08
C GLY A 83 5.69 9.12 -6.82
N ALA A 84 5.70 7.99 -6.11
CA ALA A 84 5.87 6.66 -6.69
C ALA A 84 4.74 6.31 -7.66
N ALA A 85 3.48 6.63 -7.34
CA ALA A 85 2.35 6.43 -8.23
C ALA A 85 2.45 7.26 -9.53
N VAL A 86 2.97 8.48 -9.45
CA VAL A 86 3.25 9.32 -10.64
C VAL A 86 4.39 8.71 -11.47
N LEU A 87 5.47 8.28 -10.82
CA LEU A 87 6.61 7.66 -11.50
C LEU A 87 6.25 6.31 -12.14
N SER A 88 5.43 5.51 -11.49
CA SER A 88 5.02 4.19 -12.00
C SER A 88 4.18 4.26 -13.28
N ARG A 89 3.56 5.42 -13.56
CA ARG A 89 2.80 5.68 -14.80
C ARG A 89 3.70 5.98 -16.00
N LYS A 90 5.00 6.21 -15.79
CA LYS A 90 5.93 6.41 -16.90
C LYS A 90 6.05 5.13 -17.72
N LEU A 91 5.97 5.29 -19.04
CA LEU A 91 6.11 4.17 -19.97
C LEU A 91 7.47 3.48 -19.81
N PRO A 92 7.53 2.17 -20.08
CA PRO A 92 8.78 1.43 -20.18
C PRO A 92 9.76 2.10 -21.15
N SER A 93 11.05 2.00 -20.84
CA SER A 93 12.14 2.49 -21.67
C SER A 93 13.18 1.38 -21.87
N GLU A 94 14.11 1.56 -22.78
CA GLU A 94 15.19 0.58 -23.05
C GLU A 94 15.98 0.23 -21.78
N ARG A 95 16.17 1.20 -20.88
CA ARG A 95 16.91 1.00 -19.62
C ARG A 95 16.02 0.43 -18.50
N TYR A 96 14.73 0.79 -18.47
CA TYR A 96 13.76 0.36 -17.46
C TYR A 96 12.58 -0.33 -18.14
N THR A 97 12.76 -1.61 -18.46
CA THR A 97 11.82 -2.39 -19.27
C THR A 97 10.46 -2.62 -18.60
N TYR A 98 10.40 -2.63 -17.27
CA TYR A 98 9.16 -2.58 -16.49
C TYR A 98 8.70 -1.15 -16.15
N GLY A 99 9.36 -0.12 -16.69
CA GLY A 99 9.16 1.26 -16.27
C GLY A 99 9.75 1.53 -14.88
N LEU A 100 9.17 2.50 -14.16
CA LEU A 100 9.61 2.87 -12.82
C LEU A 100 8.67 2.32 -11.73
N ARG A 101 8.06 1.16 -11.94
CA ARG A 101 7.06 0.57 -11.03
C ARG A 101 7.65 0.23 -9.66
N SER A 102 8.88 -0.24 -9.61
CA SER A 102 9.59 -0.58 -8.37
C SER A 102 9.88 0.63 -7.46
N THR A 103 9.67 1.87 -7.94
CA THR A 103 9.79 3.06 -7.10
C THR A 103 8.81 3.06 -5.93
N SER A 104 7.66 2.41 -6.04
CA SER A 104 6.71 2.25 -4.95
C SER A 104 7.27 1.38 -3.81
N ILE A 105 7.99 0.32 -4.15
CA ILE A 105 8.67 -0.55 -3.18
C ILE A 105 9.78 0.24 -2.46
N MET A 106 10.59 0.97 -3.24
CA MET A 106 11.68 1.80 -2.69
C MET A 106 11.16 2.92 -1.79
N ALA A 107 10.05 3.56 -2.19
CA ALA A 107 9.40 4.59 -1.39
C ALA A 107 8.88 4.05 -0.05
N ALA A 108 8.20 2.91 -0.06
CA ALA A 108 7.70 2.26 1.15
C ALA A 108 8.85 1.84 2.09
N LEU A 109 9.91 1.25 1.52
CA LEU A 109 11.10 0.87 2.27
C LEU A 109 11.80 2.08 2.89
N ALA A 110 12.02 3.14 2.12
CA ALA A 110 12.66 4.36 2.60
C ALA A 110 11.84 5.02 3.72
N ASN A 111 10.52 5.12 3.56
CA ASN A 111 9.64 5.66 4.60
C ASN A 111 9.75 4.87 5.90
N ALA A 112 9.66 3.54 5.84
CA ALA A 112 9.79 2.69 7.03
C ALA A 112 11.17 2.83 7.70
N MET A 113 12.24 2.91 6.91
CA MET A 113 13.60 3.10 7.44
C MET A 113 13.77 4.46 8.12
N PHE A 114 13.33 5.56 7.49
CA PHE A 114 13.40 6.90 8.07
C PHE A 114 12.65 6.98 9.38
N LEU A 115 11.44 6.40 9.44
CA LEU A 115 10.64 6.40 10.66
C LEU A 115 11.33 5.61 11.79
N LEU A 116 11.88 4.45 11.51
CA LEU A 116 12.58 3.65 12.52
C LEU A 116 13.87 4.33 13.01
N ILE A 117 14.59 5.02 12.13
CA ILE A 117 15.76 5.82 12.52
C ILE A 117 15.33 6.96 13.45
N ALA A 118 14.26 7.69 13.10
CA ALA A 118 13.71 8.75 13.95
C ALA A 118 13.25 8.19 15.31
N CYS A 119 12.55 7.05 15.33
CA CYS A 119 12.15 6.35 16.55
C CYS A 119 13.37 6.01 17.41
N GLY A 120 14.46 5.53 16.81
CA GLY A 120 15.71 5.23 17.51
C GLY A 120 16.32 6.48 18.16
N ALA A 121 16.34 7.62 17.45
CA ALA A 121 16.85 8.88 17.99
C ALA A 121 15.97 9.41 19.16
N ILE A 122 14.64 9.33 19.00
CA ILE A 122 13.69 9.74 20.05
C ILE A 122 13.81 8.82 21.27
N ALA A 123 13.91 7.50 21.08
CA ALA A 123 14.11 6.55 22.18
C ALA A 123 15.41 6.81 22.95
N TRP A 124 16.49 7.08 22.22
CA TRP A 124 17.77 7.43 22.82
C TRP A 124 17.65 8.70 23.69
N GLU A 125 17.06 9.75 23.17
CA GLU A 125 16.81 10.99 23.90
C GLU A 125 15.91 10.78 25.11
N ALA A 126 14.81 10.02 24.97
CA ALA A 126 13.89 9.73 26.07
C ALA A 126 14.57 8.94 27.21
N ILE A 127 15.45 7.98 26.88
CA ILE A 127 16.22 7.21 27.88
C ILE A 127 17.15 8.15 28.66
N HIS A 128 17.85 9.09 28.01
CA HIS A 128 18.71 10.05 28.67
C HIS A 128 17.90 10.99 29.59
N ARG A 129 16.76 11.49 29.13
CA ARG A 129 15.87 12.33 29.93
C ARG A 129 15.19 11.59 31.07
N PHE A 130 15.09 10.28 31.01
CA PHE A 130 14.57 9.47 32.11
C PHE A 130 15.53 9.48 33.30
N LEU A 131 16.84 9.53 33.03
CA LEU A 131 17.89 9.58 34.07
C LEU A 131 17.99 10.97 34.68
N GLU A 132 17.83 12.04 33.90
CA GLU A 132 17.85 13.42 34.31
C GLU A 132 16.65 14.18 33.72
N PRO A 133 15.46 14.06 34.33
CA PRO A 133 14.24 14.65 33.77
C PRO A 133 14.34 16.19 33.72
N PRO A 134 14.29 16.80 32.53
CA PRO A 134 14.25 18.26 32.43
C PRO A 134 12.91 18.79 32.86
N LEU A 135 12.87 20.09 33.24
CA LEU A 135 11.62 20.77 33.43
C LEU A 135 10.85 20.87 32.10
N VAL A 136 9.65 20.34 32.10
CA VAL A 136 8.77 20.30 30.92
C VAL A 136 7.57 21.18 31.14
N ALA A 137 7.17 21.93 30.10
CA ALA A 137 6.01 22.84 30.18
C ALA A 137 4.70 22.02 30.02
N GLY A 138 4.22 21.43 31.11
CA GLY A 138 3.03 20.55 31.11
C GLY A 138 1.79 21.24 30.53
N LEU A 139 1.58 22.53 30.76
CA LEU A 139 0.47 23.30 30.17
C LEU A 139 0.59 23.32 28.62
N THR A 140 1.78 23.58 28.10
CA THR A 140 2.01 23.64 26.65
C THR A 140 1.74 22.26 26.02
N ILE A 141 2.23 21.18 26.65
CA ILE A 141 1.98 19.81 26.20
C ILE A 141 0.48 19.53 26.16
N THR A 142 -0.23 19.81 27.25
CA THR A 142 -1.69 19.59 27.36
C THR A 142 -2.47 20.34 26.29
N VAL A 143 -2.13 21.62 26.05
CA VAL A 143 -2.83 22.44 25.04
C VAL A 143 -2.54 21.94 23.62
N VAL A 144 -1.29 21.67 23.27
CA VAL A 144 -0.89 21.24 21.93
C VAL A 144 -1.45 19.87 21.62
N ALA A 145 -1.28 18.90 22.52
CA ALA A 145 -1.86 17.56 22.33
C ALA A 145 -3.41 17.59 22.33
N GLY A 146 -4.02 18.49 23.11
CA GLY A 146 -5.47 18.73 23.07
C GLY A 146 -5.95 19.24 21.70
N ILE A 147 -5.19 20.11 21.05
CA ILE A 147 -5.45 20.51 19.65
C ILE A 147 -5.33 19.32 18.72
N GLY A 148 -4.34 18.44 18.92
CA GLY A 148 -4.17 17.19 18.19
C GLY A 148 -5.41 16.27 18.25
N ILE A 149 -5.96 16.10 19.45
CA ILE A 149 -7.21 15.34 19.63
C ILE A 149 -8.34 15.93 18.79
N VAL A 150 -8.48 17.25 18.78
CA VAL A 150 -9.54 17.93 18.01
C VAL A 150 -9.34 17.74 16.52
N ILE A 151 -8.12 17.92 16.01
CA ILE A 151 -7.80 17.78 14.59
C ILE A 151 -7.98 16.35 14.13
N ASN A 152 -7.41 15.37 14.85
CA ASN A 152 -7.55 13.96 14.53
C ASN A 152 -8.99 13.48 14.69
N GLY A 153 -9.72 13.97 15.70
CA GLY A 153 -11.14 13.71 15.90
C GLY A 153 -12.01 14.24 14.76
N ILE A 154 -11.78 15.48 14.29
CA ILE A 154 -12.47 16.05 13.13
C ILE A 154 -12.13 15.24 11.87
N SER A 155 -10.87 14.91 11.66
CA SER A 155 -10.42 14.09 10.53
C SER A 155 -11.09 12.71 10.53
N ALA A 156 -11.12 12.02 11.67
CA ALA A 156 -11.84 10.76 11.83
C ALA A 156 -13.34 10.92 11.54
N TRP A 157 -13.98 11.96 12.05
CA TRP A 157 -15.40 12.21 11.81
C TRP A 157 -15.72 12.44 10.33
N LEU A 158 -14.84 13.13 9.58
CA LEU A 158 -14.98 13.31 8.13
C LEU A 158 -15.01 11.97 7.39
N PHE A 159 -14.23 10.98 7.86
CA PHE A 159 -14.18 9.64 7.26
C PHE A 159 -15.24 8.68 7.80
N ALA A 160 -15.89 8.98 8.93
CA ALA A 160 -16.79 8.06 9.61
C ALA A 160 -17.96 7.56 8.74
N LYS A 161 -18.53 8.43 7.89
CA LYS A 161 -19.64 8.06 7.01
C LYS A 161 -19.23 7.12 5.87
N GLY A 162 -18.02 7.32 5.31
CA GLY A 162 -17.48 6.49 4.22
C GLY A 162 -16.89 5.16 4.68
N SER A 163 -16.50 5.06 5.96
CA SER A 163 -15.80 3.89 6.52
C SER A 163 -16.60 2.58 6.50
N LYS A 164 -17.93 2.67 6.35
CA LYS A 164 -18.82 1.49 6.29
C LYS A 164 -18.84 0.79 4.93
N GLY A 165 -18.39 1.47 3.85
CA GLY A 165 -18.48 0.96 2.49
C GLY A 165 -17.15 0.81 1.75
N ASP A 166 -16.07 1.41 2.26
CA ASP A 166 -14.74 1.40 1.63
C ASP A 166 -13.65 1.08 2.65
N LEU A 167 -12.83 0.07 2.36
CA LEU A 167 -11.75 -0.40 3.24
C LEU A 167 -10.64 0.65 3.41
N ASN A 168 -10.34 1.45 2.38
CA ASN A 168 -9.33 2.50 2.47
C ASN A 168 -9.79 3.63 3.38
N ILE A 169 -11.07 4.04 3.25
CA ILE A 169 -11.68 5.06 4.11
C ILE A 169 -11.78 4.55 5.55
N ARG A 170 -12.07 3.25 5.74
CA ARG A 170 -12.06 2.63 7.06
C ARG A 170 -10.68 2.62 7.68
N GLY A 171 -9.63 2.34 6.87
CA GLY A 171 -8.24 2.42 7.31
C GLY A 171 -7.88 3.83 7.79
N ALA A 172 -8.18 4.86 7.00
CA ALA A 172 -7.95 6.27 7.35
C ALA A 172 -8.71 6.68 8.63
N TYR A 173 -9.99 6.25 8.77
CA TYR A 173 -10.78 6.49 9.97
C TYR A 173 -10.13 5.89 11.23
N LEU A 174 -9.73 4.62 11.17
CA LEU A 174 -9.13 3.92 12.31
C LEU A 174 -7.76 4.51 12.67
N HIS A 175 -6.98 4.94 11.68
CA HIS A 175 -5.70 5.59 11.88
C HIS A 175 -5.88 6.93 12.64
N MET A 176 -6.72 7.83 12.14
CA MET A 176 -6.99 9.11 12.79
C MET A 176 -7.59 8.94 14.21
N ALA A 177 -8.40 7.89 14.42
CA ALA A 177 -8.93 7.57 15.73
C ALA A 177 -7.84 7.08 16.70
N ALA A 178 -6.89 6.28 16.21
CA ALA A 178 -5.74 5.83 17.00
C ALA A 178 -4.83 6.99 17.40
N ASP A 179 -4.55 7.94 16.48
CA ASP A 179 -3.76 9.14 16.75
C ASP A 179 -4.43 10.03 17.81
N ALA A 180 -5.76 10.17 17.76
CA ALA A 180 -6.50 10.88 18.79
C ALA A 180 -6.37 10.22 20.18
N VAL A 181 -6.30 8.88 20.24
CA VAL A 181 -6.08 8.14 21.50
C VAL A 181 -4.65 8.32 22.01
N VAL A 182 -3.65 8.33 21.12
CA VAL A 182 -2.25 8.62 21.49
C VAL A 182 -2.14 10.04 22.06
N SER A 183 -2.67 11.03 21.37
CA SER A 183 -2.69 12.43 21.84
C SER A 183 -3.45 12.58 23.16
N LEU A 184 -4.50 11.79 23.41
CA LEU A 184 -5.18 11.76 24.71
C LEU A 184 -4.25 11.26 25.84
N GLY A 185 -3.42 10.26 25.56
CA GLY A 185 -2.39 9.81 26.50
C GLY A 185 -1.40 10.91 26.87
N VAL A 186 -0.97 11.68 25.85
CA VAL A 186 -0.07 12.85 26.04
C VAL A 186 -0.75 13.96 26.87
N VAL A 187 -2.03 14.25 26.63
CA VAL A 187 -2.80 15.22 27.44
C VAL A 187 -2.87 14.79 28.91
N VAL A 188 -3.18 13.53 29.16
CA VAL A 188 -3.27 12.98 30.54
C VAL A 188 -1.91 13.12 31.24
N ALA A 189 -0.81 12.81 30.55
CA ALA A 189 0.54 12.98 31.08
C ALA A 189 0.87 14.46 31.36
N GLY A 190 0.53 15.36 30.42
CA GLY A 190 0.71 16.80 30.58
C GLY A 190 -0.04 17.37 31.81
N ILE A 191 -1.28 16.95 32.00
CA ILE A 191 -2.07 17.33 33.20
C ILE A 191 -1.42 16.76 34.47
N ALA A 192 -1.01 15.50 34.48
CA ALA A 192 -0.35 14.91 35.63
C ALA A 192 0.94 15.66 36.00
N MET A 193 1.74 16.04 35.02
CA MET A 193 2.96 16.84 35.23
C MET A 193 2.68 18.22 35.78
N MET A 194 1.55 18.83 35.46
CA MET A 194 1.17 20.14 36.01
C MET A 194 0.84 20.11 37.51
N TYR A 195 0.30 18.98 38.02
CA TYR A 195 -0.15 18.87 39.40
C TYR A 195 0.77 18.10 40.34
N SER A 196 1.72 17.32 39.79
CA SER A 196 2.52 16.38 40.60
C SER A 196 4.03 16.52 40.41
N ASP A 197 4.49 17.42 39.55
CA ASP A 197 5.92 17.57 39.18
C ASP A 197 6.58 16.26 38.67
N TRP A 198 5.77 15.32 38.13
CA TRP A 198 6.23 14.03 37.62
C TRP A 198 6.80 14.14 36.20
N TYR A 199 7.87 14.93 36.05
CA TYR A 199 8.48 15.18 34.72
C TYR A 199 9.01 13.92 34.02
N TRP A 200 9.23 12.84 34.78
CA TRP A 200 9.60 11.54 34.22
C TRP A 200 8.50 10.89 33.34
N LEU A 201 7.26 11.38 33.44
CA LEU A 201 6.15 10.91 32.59
C LEU A 201 6.37 11.22 31.11
N ASP A 202 7.00 12.35 30.77
CA ASP A 202 7.27 12.73 29.37
C ASP A 202 8.15 11.70 28.66
N PRO A 203 9.34 11.32 29.15
CA PRO A 203 10.12 10.27 28.51
C PRO A 203 9.44 8.89 28.54
N VAL A 204 8.65 8.55 29.55
CA VAL A 204 7.91 7.28 29.58
C VAL A 204 6.85 7.24 28.50
N ILE A 205 6.02 8.27 28.36
CA ILE A 205 5.01 8.35 27.30
C ILE A 205 5.69 8.34 25.92
N SER A 206 6.80 9.07 25.77
CA SER A 206 7.60 9.06 24.53
C SER A 206 8.04 7.65 24.16
N LEU A 207 8.55 6.86 25.12
CA LEU A 207 8.95 5.47 24.86
C LEU A 207 7.77 4.56 24.52
N VAL A 208 6.60 4.79 25.14
CA VAL A 208 5.36 4.07 24.78
C VAL A 208 4.94 4.38 23.36
N ILE A 209 4.95 5.68 22.97
CA ILE A 209 4.63 6.10 21.60
C ILE A 209 5.60 5.47 20.60
N VAL A 210 6.90 5.55 20.86
CA VAL A 210 7.95 4.92 20.02
C VAL A 210 7.71 3.42 19.88
N LEU A 211 7.38 2.73 20.96
CA LEU A 211 7.09 1.28 20.90
C LEU A 211 5.90 0.98 19.98
N VAL A 212 4.81 1.74 20.11
CA VAL A 212 3.62 1.59 19.25
C VAL A 212 3.98 1.84 17.78
N ILE A 213 4.74 2.89 17.49
CA ILE A 213 5.19 3.22 16.13
C ILE A 213 6.07 2.09 15.55
N VAL A 214 7.05 1.61 16.30
CA VAL A 214 7.95 0.54 15.87
C VAL A 214 7.16 -0.74 15.57
N MET A 215 6.21 -1.11 16.43
CA MET A 215 5.36 -2.29 16.21
C MET A 215 4.52 -2.16 14.93
N GLY A 216 3.93 -0.99 14.67
CA GLY A 216 3.15 -0.74 13.46
C GLY A 216 4.01 -0.72 12.18
N THR A 217 5.21 -0.14 12.26
CA THR A 217 6.11 0.04 11.12
C THR A 217 6.88 -1.24 10.75
N TRP A 218 7.10 -2.14 11.73
CA TRP A 218 7.90 -3.35 11.52
C TRP A 218 7.37 -4.24 10.39
N GLY A 219 6.04 -4.38 10.30
CA GLY A 219 5.37 -5.11 9.22
C GLY A 219 5.66 -4.51 7.86
N LEU A 220 5.51 -3.18 7.74
CA LEU A 220 5.79 -2.44 6.50
C LEU A 220 7.26 -2.57 6.08
N LEU A 221 8.20 -2.43 7.02
CA LEU A 221 9.63 -2.60 6.73
C LEU A 221 9.92 -4.00 6.20
N ARG A 222 9.42 -5.04 6.88
CA ARG A 222 9.64 -6.43 6.50
C ARG A 222 9.07 -6.73 5.11
N GLU A 223 7.84 -6.33 4.85
CA GLU A 223 7.17 -6.56 3.56
C GLU A 223 7.87 -5.80 2.42
N SER A 224 8.19 -4.52 2.64
CA SER A 224 8.91 -3.72 1.64
C SER A 224 10.30 -4.28 1.33
N MET A 225 11.01 -4.77 2.36
CA MET A 225 12.30 -5.43 2.19
C MET A 225 12.18 -6.75 1.42
N GLN A 226 11.17 -7.57 1.72
CA GLN A 226 10.90 -8.81 1.00
C GLN A 226 10.62 -8.53 -0.48
N LEU A 227 9.78 -7.53 -0.79
CA LEU A 227 9.51 -7.13 -2.16
C LEU A 227 10.77 -6.58 -2.87
N ALA A 228 11.59 -5.81 -2.17
CA ALA A 228 12.87 -5.33 -2.70
C ALA A 228 13.87 -6.46 -3.00
N LEU A 229 13.79 -7.56 -2.26
CA LEU A 229 14.58 -8.79 -2.47
C LEU A 229 13.90 -9.77 -3.44
N VAL A 230 12.90 -9.30 -4.20
CA VAL A 230 12.20 -10.10 -5.24
C VAL A 230 11.44 -11.30 -4.64
N ALA A 231 11.02 -11.21 -3.38
CA ALA A 231 10.21 -12.24 -2.75
C ALA A 231 8.79 -12.26 -3.32
N VAL A 232 8.11 -13.38 -3.12
CA VAL A 232 6.70 -13.52 -3.46
C VAL A 232 5.86 -12.57 -2.60
N PRO A 233 4.95 -11.77 -3.20
CA PRO A 233 4.03 -10.93 -2.43
C PRO A 233 3.18 -11.76 -1.45
N ALA A 234 2.98 -11.25 -0.23
CA ALA A 234 2.34 -12.01 0.86
C ALA A 234 0.90 -12.48 0.56
N HIS A 235 0.22 -11.84 -0.39
CA HIS A 235 -1.14 -12.20 -0.80
C HIS A 235 -1.21 -13.31 -1.85
N ILE A 236 -0.05 -13.80 -2.37
CA ILE A 236 0.01 -14.84 -3.40
C ILE A 236 0.50 -16.15 -2.79
N ASP A 237 -0.34 -17.18 -2.86
CA ASP A 237 0.05 -18.56 -2.54
C ASP A 237 0.59 -19.25 -3.80
N VAL A 238 1.92 -19.40 -3.87
CA VAL A 238 2.61 -20.06 -4.98
C VAL A 238 2.16 -21.50 -5.15
N SER A 239 1.81 -22.20 -4.05
CA SER A 239 1.36 -23.61 -4.10
C SER A 239 0.00 -23.72 -4.79
N GLU A 240 -0.91 -22.76 -4.58
CA GLU A 240 -2.18 -22.71 -5.28
C GLU A 240 -2.02 -22.37 -6.76
N VAL A 241 -1.13 -21.42 -7.08
CA VAL A 241 -0.78 -21.07 -8.47
C VAL A 241 -0.21 -22.29 -9.19
N ALA A 242 0.75 -22.99 -8.57
CA ALA A 242 1.34 -24.21 -9.12
C ALA A 242 0.31 -25.31 -9.33
N ARG A 243 -0.61 -25.49 -8.39
CA ARG A 243 -1.71 -26.47 -8.51
C ARG A 243 -2.63 -26.13 -9.66
N TYR A 244 -3.02 -24.87 -9.81
CA TYR A 244 -3.84 -24.40 -10.92
C TYR A 244 -3.17 -24.69 -12.27
N LEU A 245 -1.90 -24.30 -12.42
CA LEU A 245 -1.15 -24.51 -13.67
C LEU A 245 -1.03 -25.98 -14.05
N ARG A 246 -0.78 -26.89 -13.07
CA ARG A 246 -0.75 -28.34 -13.31
C ARG A 246 -2.11 -28.92 -13.69
N GLN A 247 -3.20 -28.27 -13.32
CA GLN A 247 -4.57 -28.71 -13.67
C GLN A 247 -5.02 -28.19 -15.05
N CYS A 248 -4.24 -27.30 -15.69
CA CYS A 248 -4.56 -26.82 -17.02
C CYS A 248 -4.50 -27.97 -18.04
N GLN A 249 -5.47 -28.02 -18.95
CA GLN A 249 -5.59 -29.11 -19.92
C GLN A 249 -4.34 -29.23 -20.81
N GLY A 250 -3.76 -30.41 -20.92
CA GLY A 250 -2.57 -30.67 -21.73
C GLY A 250 -1.24 -30.37 -21.04
N VAL A 251 -1.26 -29.74 -19.86
CA VAL A 251 -0.07 -29.56 -19.01
C VAL A 251 0.17 -30.86 -18.24
N THR A 252 1.33 -31.46 -18.41
CA THR A 252 1.75 -32.70 -17.71
C THR A 252 2.63 -32.39 -16.52
N ASP A 253 3.42 -31.31 -16.58
CA ASP A 253 4.24 -30.83 -15.46
C ASP A 253 4.53 -29.32 -15.62
N ILE A 254 4.98 -28.70 -14.55
CA ILE A 254 5.49 -27.31 -14.51
C ILE A 254 6.83 -27.27 -13.78
N HIS A 255 7.73 -26.43 -14.25
CA HIS A 255 8.98 -26.15 -13.55
C HIS A 255 9.42 -24.71 -13.75
N ASP A 256 10.46 -24.29 -13.02
CA ASP A 256 11.01 -22.93 -13.04
C ASP A 256 9.94 -21.87 -12.77
N LEU A 257 9.07 -22.14 -11.79
CA LEU A 257 8.02 -21.23 -11.39
C LEU A 257 8.59 -20.15 -10.47
N HIS A 258 8.61 -18.91 -10.96
CA HIS A 258 9.00 -17.73 -10.20
C HIS A 258 7.86 -16.73 -10.16
N VAL A 259 7.61 -16.16 -8.97
CA VAL A 259 6.62 -15.12 -8.74
C VAL A 259 7.26 -14.02 -7.92
N TRP A 260 7.14 -12.78 -8.33
CA TRP A 260 7.70 -11.63 -7.61
C TRP A 260 6.87 -10.36 -7.77
N GLY A 261 7.07 -9.39 -6.86
CA GLY A 261 6.47 -8.06 -6.96
C GLY A 261 7.25 -7.15 -7.92
N ILE A 262 6.57 -6.53 -8.88
CA ILE A 262 7.12 -5.46 -9.71
C ILE A 262 6.91 -4.10 -9.03
N SER A 263 5.83 -3.98 -8.27
CA SER A 263 5.48 -2.83 -7.44
C SER A 263 4.83 -3.30 -6.14
N THR A 264 4.37 -2.40 -5.30
CA THR A 264 3.58 -2.74 -4.10
C THR A 264 2.19 -3.31 -4.42
N THR A 265 1.74 -3.23 -5.68
CA THR A 265 0.39 -3.66 -6.11
C THR A 265 0.39 -4.56 -7.34
N GLU A 266 1.52 -4.72 -8.02
CA GLU A 266 1.60 -5.49 -9.26
C GLU A 266 2.65 -6.59 -9.12
N SER A 267 2.32 -7.77 -9.63
CA SER A 267 3.15 -8.97 -9.57
C SER A 267 3.41 -9.55 -10.96
N ALA A 268 4.56 -10.20 -11.10
CA ALA A 268 4.93 -10.94 -12.29
C ALA A 268 5.13 -12.43 -11.98
N LEU A 269 5.00 -13.24 -13.01
CA LEU A 269 5.22 -14.68 -12.98
C LEU A 269 5.97 -15.12 -14.24
N THR A 270 6.92 -16.00 -14.07
CA THR A 270 7.48 -16.84 -15.14
C THR A 270 7.37 -18.30 -14.77
N THR A 271 7.08 -19.15 -15.76
CA THR A 271 7.08 -20.61 -15.57
C THR A 271 7.17 -21.34 -16.88
N HIS A 272 7.67 -22.57 -16.84
CA HIS A 272 7.67 -23.49 -17.96
C HIS A 272 6.51 -24.47 -17.80
N LEU A 273 5.74 -24.65 -18.88
CA LEU A 273 4.62 -25.58 -18.98
C LEU A 273 5.03 -26.74 -19.88
N VAL A 274 5.13 -27.95 -19.34
CA VAL A 274 5.41 -29.14 -20.12
C VAL A 274 4.12 -29.63 -20.78
N MET A 275 4.04 -29.47 -22.09
CA MET A 275 2.87 -29.80 -22.91
C MET A 275 3.31 -30.72 -24.09
N PRO A 276 3.28 -32.05 -23.95
CA PRO A 276 3.78 -32.97 -24.96
C PRO A 276 3.09 -32.85 -26.32
N ALA A 277 1.85 -32.40 -26.36
CA ALA A 277 1.12 -32.13 -27.60
C ALA A 277 1.59 -30.89 -28.36
N GLY A 278 2.50 -30.07 -27.74
CA GLY A 278 3.05 -28.85 -28.30
C GLY A 278 2.22 -27.63 -27.95
N TYR A 279 2.46 -26.55 -28.68
CA TYR A 279 1.85 -25.22 -28.45
C TYR A 279 0.32 -25.28 -28.64
N PRO A 280 -0.46 -24.89 -27.61
CA PRO A 280 -1.93 -25.05 -27.63
C PRO A 280 -2.67 -23.91 -28.36
N GLY A 281 -1.96 -22.88 -28.80
CA GLY A 281 -2.49 -21.68 -29.41
C GLY A 281 -2.65 -20.52 -28.44
N ASP A 282 -2.64 -19.29 -28.98
CA ASP A 282 -2.65 -18.02 -28.20
C ASP A 282 -3.88 -17.92 -27.31
N ALA A 283 -5.06 -18.25 -27.83
CA ALA A 283 -6.31 -18.11 -27.08
C ALA A 283 -6.33 -18.95 -25.78
N TYR A 284 -5.66 -20.10 -25.79
CA TYR A 284 -5.56 -20.94 -24.61
C TYR A 284 -4.62 -20.34 -23.56
N LEU A 285 -3.46 -19.82 -23.97
CA LEU A 285 -2.53 -19.15 -23.07
C LEU A 285 -3.12 -17.86 -22.52
N ASP A 286 -3.84 -17.08 -23.34
CA ASP A 286 -4.57 -15.88 -22.90
C ASP A 286 -5.59 -16.20 -21.81
N ALA A 287 -6.30 -17.34 -21.91
CA ALA A 287 -7.24 -17.79 -20.88
C ALA A 287 -6.53 -18.09 -19.54
N ILE A 288 -5.33 -18.74 -19.59
CA ILE A 288 -4.51 -18.96 -18.39
C ILE A 288 -4.05 -17.64 -17.79
N VAL A 289 -3.51 -16.71 -18.60
CA VAL A 289 -3.04 -15.40 -18.16
C VAL A 289 -4.20 -14.59 -17.54
N LYS A 290 -5.38 -14.63 -18.16
CA LYS A 290 -6.58 -13.99 -17.61
C LYS A 290 -6.93 -14.55 -16.24
N THR A 291 -6.91 -15.86 -16.05
CA THR A 291 -7.19 -16.48 -14.76
C THR A 291 -6.14 -16.13 -13.71
N LEU A 292 -4.85 -16.12 -14.08
CA LEU A 292 -3.77 -15.68 -13.19
C LEU A 292 -3.95 -14.26 -12.73
N LYS A 293 -4.41 -13.37 -13.61
CA LYS A 293 -4.71 -11.98 -13.28
C LYS A 293 -5.92 -11.82 -12.37
N GLU A 294 -7.04 -12.48 -12.70
CA GLU A 294 -8.32 -12.27 -12.01
C GLU A 294 -8.39 -13.00 -10.67
N ARG A 295 -7.82 -14.20 -10.58
CA ARG A 295 -7.91 -15.04 -9.40
C ARG A 295 -6.72 -14.92 -8.46
N TYR A 296 -5.51 -14.73 -9.01
CA TYR A 296 -4.25 -14.76 -8.25
C TYR A 296 -3.55 -13.40 -8.21
N ALA A 297 -4.15 -12.34 -8.77
CA ALA A 297 -3.60 -10.98 -8.82
C ALA A 297 -2.18 -10.91 -9.43
N ILE A 298 -1.90 -11.71 -10.47
CA ILE A 298 -0.64 -11.71 -11.21
C ILE A 298 -0.86 -11.01 -12.55
N GLN A 299 -0.33 -9.79 -12.71
CA GLN A 299 -0.63 -8.92 -13.84
C GLN A 299 0.24 -9.17 -15.06
N HIS A 300 1.48 -9.65 -14.85
CA HIS A 300 2.43 -9.89 -15.93
C HIS A 300 2.90 -11.33 -15.89
N CYS A 301 2.62 -12.08 -16.96
CA CYS A 301 2.94 -13.50 -17.03
C CYS A 301 3.78 -13.80 -18.27
N THR A 302 4.81 -14.61 -18.11
CA THR A 302 5.56 -15.24 -19.21
C THR A 302 5.47 -16.74 -19.04
N LEU A 303 4.84 -17.40 -20.03
CA LEU A 303 4.64 -18.83 -20.04
C LEU A 303 5.45 -19.43 -21.19
N GLN A 304 6.46 -20.22 -20.86
CA GLN A 304 7.21 -20.99 -21.86
C GLN A 304 6.58 -22.35 -22.01
N VAL A 305 6.25 -22.75 -23.24
CA VAL A 305 5.71 -24.09 -23.54
C VAL A 305 6.80 -25.00 -24.02
N GLU A 306 6.92 -26.17 -23.41
CA GLU A 306 7.92 -27.21 -23.72
C GLU A 306 7.24 -28.54 -24.00
N GLN A 307 7.78 -29.31 -24.94
CA GLN A 307 7.26 -30.66 -25.26
C GLN A 307 7.82 -31.77 -24.37
N GLY A 308 8.80 -31.43 -23.52
CA GLY A 308 9.46 -32.43 -22.66
C GLY A 308 10.37 -33.41 -23.38
N THR A 309 10.73 -33.15 -24.66
CA THR A 309 11.60 -34.02 -25.46
C THR A 309 13.08 -33.81 -25.18
N THR A 310 13.45 -32.70 -24.52
CA THR A 310 14.81 -32.36 -24.15
C THR A 310 14.89 -31.99 -22.68
N HIS A 311 16.03 -32.28 -22.03
CA HIS A 311 16.31 -31.77 -20.68
C HIS A 311 16.65 -30.29 -20.75
N HIS A 312 15.70 -29.43 -20.38
CA HIS A 312 15.94 -28.02 -20.21
C HIS A 312 16.56 -27.78 -18.82
N ALA A 313 17.85 -27.40 -18.78
CA ALA A 313 18.52 -27.13 -17.51
C ALA A 313 18.14 -25.72 -17.05
N CYS A 314 17.29 -25.63 -16.02
CA CYS A 314 16.97 -24.36 -15.39
C CYS A 314 18.07 -23.97 -14.38
N ALA A 315 18.70 -22.82 -14.58
CA ALA A 315 19.87 -22.39 -13.79
C ALA A 315 19.60 -22.28 -12.28
N LEU A 316 18.35 -22.02 -11.89
CA LEU A 316 17.94 -21.83 -10.50
C LEU A 316 17.26 -23.07 -9.89
N HIS A 317 17.19 -24.20 -10.64
CA HIS A 317 16.59 -25.42 -10.10
C HIS A 317 17.52 -26.05 -9.05
N PRO A 318 17.01 -26.50 -7.87
CA PRO A 318 17.83 -27.07 -6.80
C PRO A 318 18.75 -28.23 -7.20
N ASN A 319 18.40 -28.96 -8.27
CA ASN A 319 19.20 -30.08 -8.79
C ASN A 319 20.19 -29.68 -9.90
N SER A 320 20.23 -28.41 -10.34
CA SER A 320 21.17 -27.98 -11.40
C SER A 320 22.62 -27.92 -10.93
N ALA A 321 22.86 -27.78 -9.63
CA ALA A 321 24.22 -27.79 -9.04
C ALA A 321 24.89 -29.15 -9.03
N ALA A 322 24.17 -30.27 -9.31
CA ALA A 322 24.71 -31.63 -9.25
C ALA A 322 25.41 -32.07 -10.55
N HIS A 323 25.37 -31.30 -11.64
CA HIS A 323 25.91 -31.69 -12.95
C HIS A 323 27.05 -30.81 -13.49
N SER A 324 27.63 -29.91 -12.64
CA SER A 324 28.82 -29.14 -13.00
C SER A 324 30.08 -29.72 -12.32
N HIS A 325 30.49 -30.94 -12.74
CA HIS A 325 31.82 -31.50 -12.50
C HIS A 325 32.33 -32.16 -13.76
#